data_c82a3e26cb1cdb5d0735299d9ac9d9bf
#
_entry.id   c82a3e26cb1cdb5d0735299d9ac9d9bf
#
_cell.length_a   1.000
_cell.length_b   1.000
_cell.length_c   1.000
_cell.angle_alpha   90.00
_cell.angle_beta   90.00
_cell.angle_gamma   90.00
#
_symmetry.space_group_name_H-M   'P 1'
#
loop_
_entity.id
_entity.type
_entity.pdbx_description
1 polymer ?
#
loop_
_entity_poly.entity_id
_entity_poly.type
_entity_poly.pdbx_seq_one_letter_code
_entity_poly.pdbx_strand_id
1 'polypeptide(L)'
;MKKHLSTQTRKRMLSSIGLILFSVSFVLAQVLVKGTVKDNLGEGVPGASVQVKGTSQGTITDLDGKFAFNVPNKNSILVISFIGYVTVEMKVDTQKPMVITLKEDTKTLDEVVVVGYQEIRKKDLTGSVAKASMAELLSTPTASFGETLGGRIAGVNVSSGEGMPGGQMNIVIRGNNSLTQDNSPLYVIDGFPVEDPSIAAAINQNDIESLDFLKDASATAIYGARGANGVVMITTKKGTIGQPKIKYDGSFGIQHITKTIPMMDAYEFVKLQAERSPKDMETTYFMNYDGKKWGLEDYRNIPQYNWQDEIFRSAWMQSHNVSLTGGSEGVRYNASLSYYDQDGILLESNYKRVQGRMGTTIQKKKLKIYLTTNYSSTTTTGGSPSQNSYSGMNNLFYSVWGYRPVTEPDRPLNSLMDNIMDDAINNTNDYRFNPIMSLKNEYRKTYANYIQFNGFAEYEFIKGLKLKVSGGYTDI
;
A
#
# COMPACT_ATOMS: atom_id res chain seq x y z
N MET A 1 -33.94 -8.70 -73.37
CA MET A 1 -33.11 -7.70 -72.64
C MET A 1 -32.11 -8.44 -71.78
N LYS A 2 -30.87 -8.58 -72.24
CA LYS A 2 -29.77 -9.17 -71.43
C LYS A 2 -29.10 -8.03 -70.72
N LYS A 3 -29.21 -7.97 -69.34
CA LYS A 3 -28.46 -7.03 -68.52
C LYS A 3 -27.04 -7.54 -68.34
N HIS A 4 -26.04 -6.85 -68.93
CA HIS A 4 -24.62 -7.06 -68.62
C HIS A 4 -24.32 -6.53 -67.22
N LEU A 5 -23.93 -7.39 -66.31
CA LEU A 5 -23.34 -6.97 -65.05
C LEU A 5 -21.98 -6.32 -65.33
N SER A 6 -21.74 -5.15 -64.73
CA SER A 6 -20.52 -4.38 -64.94
C SER A 6 -19.29 -5.14 -64.40
N THR A 7 -18.17 -4.98 -65.04
CA THR A 7 -16.86 -5.59 -64.70
C THR A 7 -16.41 -5.34 -63.25
N GLN A 8 -16.87 -4.24 -62.64
CA GLN A 8 -16.61 -3.93 -61.24
C GLN A 8 -17.38 -4.82 -60.26
N THR A 9 -18.62 -5.21 -60.59
CA THR A 9 -19.43 -6.10 -59.74
C THR A 9 -18.87 -7.53 -59.75
N ARG A 10 -18.37 -7.99 -60.91
CA ARG A 10 -17.68 -9.29 -61.01
C ARG A 10 -16.36 -9.34 -60.20
N LYS A 11 -15.55 -8.26 -60.21
CA LYS A 11 -14.32 -8.18 -59.41
C LYS A 11 -14.60 -8.17 -57.90
N ARG A 12 -15.63 -7.47 -57.46
CA ARG A 12 -16.06 -7.47 -56.06
C ARG A 12 -16.60 -8.82 -55.57
N MET A 13 -17.38 -9.53 -56.45
CA MET A 13 -17.87 -10.87 -56.11
C MET A 13 -16.75 -11.92 -56.04
N LEU A 14 -15.77 -11.87 -56.95
CA LEU A 14 -14.60 -12.74 -56.90
C LEU A 14 -13.68 -12.45 -55.70
N SER A 15 -13.52 -11.19 -55.31
CA SER A 15 -12.78 -10.78 -54.11
C SER A 15 -13.48 -11.25 -52.82
N SER A 16 -14.80 -11.17 -52.76
CA SER A 16 -15.58 -11.64 -51.60
C SER A 16 -15.57 -13.18 -51.45
N ILE A 17 -15.61 -13.92 -52.57
CA ILE A 17 -15.50 -15.38 -52.56
C ILE A 17 -14.08 -15.83 -52.21
N GLY A 18 -13.05 -15.09 -52.64
CA GLY A 18 -11.65 -15.34 -52.23
C GLY A 18 -11.43 -15.11 -50.73
N LEU A 19 -12.07 -14.07 -50.14
CA LEU A 19 -11.98 -13.78 -48.70
C LEU A 19 -12.71 -14.82 -47.85
N ILE A 20 -13.86 -15.37 -48.33
CA ILE A 20 -14.61 -16.43 -47.66
C ILE A 20 -13.87 -17.78 -47.74
N LEU A 21 -13.20 -18.08 -48.86
CA LEU A 21 -12.40 -19.29 -49.00
C LEU A 21 -11.10 -19.26 -48.18
N PHE A 22 -10.55 -18.06 -47.92
CA PHE A 22 -9.37 -17.91 -47.05
C PHE A 22 -9.71 -18.04 -45.56
N SER A 23 -10.95 -17.76 -45.15
CA SER A 23 -11.39 -17.90 -43.75
C SER A 23 -11.76 -19.32 -43.32
N VAL A 24 -11.86 -20.27 -44.24
CA VAL A 24 -12.25 -21.67 -43.96
C VAL A 24 -11.04 -22.61 -43.76
N SER A 25 -9.80 -22.14 -43.96
CA SER A 25 -8.61 -23.01 -43.98
C SER A 25 -7.90 -23.17 -42.62
N PHE A 26 -8.44 -22.69 -41.50
CA PHE A 26 -7.88 -22.92 -40.15
C PHE A 26 -8.78 -23.83 -39.31
N VAL A 27 -9.22 -24.96 -39.83
CA VAL A 27 -9.59 -26.10 -38.99
C VAL A 27 -8.30 -26.78 -38.54
N LEU A 28 -7.66 -26.27 -37.51
CA LEU A 28 -6.59 -26.97 -36.79
C LEU A 28 -7.21 -28.26 -36.23
N ALA A 29 -6.74 -29.40 -36.73
CA ALA A 29 -7.10 -30.69 -36.18
C ALA A 29 -6.69 -30.73 -34.69
N GLN A 30 -7.64 -30.40 -33.83
CA GLN A 30 -7.43 -30.50 -32.40
C GLN A 30 -7.30 -31.97 -32.01
N VAL A 31 -6.33 -32.28 -31.22
CA VAL A 31 -6.03 -33.63 -30.73
C VAL A 31 -6.50 -33.78 -29.32
N LEU A 32 -7.41 -34.69 -29.06
CA LEU A 32 -7.88 -35.01 -27.70
C LEU A 32 -6.79 -35.76 -26.94
N VAL A 33 -6.34 -35.20 -25.83
CA VAL A 33 -5.37 -35.79 -24.89
C VAL A 33 -6.08 -36.16 -23.59
N LYS A 34 -5.81 -37.36 -23.12
CA LYS A 34 -6.32 -37.87 -21.84
C LYS A 34 -5.15 -38.35 -20.99
N GLY A 35 -5.28 -38.17 -19.68
CA GLY A 35 -4.27 -38.64 -18.76
C GLY A 35 -4.74 -38.60 -17.31
N THR A 36 -3.84 -39.04 -16.41
CA THR A 36 -4.03 -39.01 -14.97
C THR A 36 -2.77 -38.44 -14.33
N VAL A 37 -2.94 -37.48 -13.44
CA VAL A 37 -1.89 -36.91 -12.61
C VAL A 37 -1.92 -37.60 -11.26
N LYS A 38 -0.79 -38.14 -10.83
CA LYS A 38 -0.62 -38.90 -9.59
C LYS A 38 0.51 -38.29 -8.75
N ASP A 39 0.46 -38.54 -7.47
CA ASP A 39 1.55 -38.22 -6.54
C ASP A 39 2.58 -39.36 -6.44
N ASN A 40 3.56 -39.22 -5.55
CA ASN A 40 4.59 -40.23 -5.28
C ASN A 40 4.06 -41.52 -4.67
N LEU A 41 2.86 -41.49 -4.05
CA LEU A 41 2.19 -42.63 -3.45
C LEU A 41 1.29 -43.37 -4.45
N GLY A 42 1.12 -42.79 -5.64
CA GLY A 42 0.29 -43.33 -6.72
C GLY A 42 -1.18 -42.88 -6.63
N GLU A 43 -1.52 -42.00 -5.71
CA GLU A 43 -2.87 -41.41 -5.55
C GLU A 43 -3.11 -40.33 -6.61
N GLY A 44 -4.36 -40.16 -7.05
CA GLY A 44 -4.73 -39.12 -8.00
C GLY A 44 -4.63 -37.73 -7.35
N VAL A 45 -4.06 -36.74 -8.05
CA VAL A 45 -3.97 -35.35 -7.58
C VAL A 45 -5.13 -34.52 -8.14
N PRO A 46 -6.18 -34.21 -7.35
CA PRO A 46 -7.31 -33.43 -7.81
C PRO A 46 -6.96 -31.93 -7.91
N GLY A 47 -7.50 -31.23 -8.91
CA GLY A 47 -7.30 -29.80 -9.09
C GLY A 47 -5.94 -29.41 -9.66
N ALA A 48 -5.11 -30.35 -10.11
CA ALA A 48 -3.86 -30.04 -10.77
C ALA A 48 -4.11 -29.32 -12.10
N SER A 49 -3.39 -28.23 -12.38
CA SER A 49 -3.47 -27.49 -13.63
C SER A 49 -2.68 -28.22 -14.72
N VAL A 50 -3.31 -28.46 -15.86
CA VAL A 50 -2.71 -29.05 -17.06
C VAL A 50 -2.88 -28.05 -18.22
N GLN A 51 -1.78 -27.43 -18.66
CA GLN A 51 -1.81 -26.34 -19.64
C GLN A 51 -0.87 -26.62 -20.79
N VAL A 52 -1.21 -26.19 -22.01
CA VAL A 52 -0.30 -26.23 -23.14
C VAL A 52 0.73 -25.11 -23.05
N LYS A 53 2.02 -25.45 -23.05
CA LYS A 53 3.12 -24.49 -22.91
C LYS A 53 3.02 -23.35 -23.92
N GLY A 54 3.08 -22.11 -23.40
CA GLY A 54 3.04 -20.90 -24.23
C GLY A 54 1.64 -20.48 -24.71
N THR A 55 0.56 -21.11 -24.21
CA THR A 55 -0.83 -20.74 -24.53
C THR A 55 -1.67 -20.61 -23.26
N SER A 56 -2.87 -20.03 -23.38
CA SER A 56 -3.86 -20.02 -22.30
C SER A 56 -4.76 -21.27 -22.28
N GLN A 57 -4.53 -22.23 -23.17
CA GLN A 57 -5.35 -23.43 -23.30
C GLN A 57 -4.94 -24.49 -22.27
N GLY A 58 -5.89 -24.94 -21.45
CA GLY A 58 -5.62 -25.93 -20.40
C GLY A 58 -6.91 -26.43 -19.75
N THR A 59 -6.73 -27.32 -18.76
CA THR A 59 -7.80 -27.88 -17.94
C THR A 59 -7.26 -28.14 -16.52
N ILE A 60 -8.15 -28.53 -15.62
CA ILE A 60 -7.79 -29.02 -14.27
C ILE A 60 -8.18 -30.50 -14.16
N THR A 61 -7.49 -31.23 -13.30
CA THR A 61 -7.79 -32.64 -13.01
C THR A 61 -9.03 -32.77 -12.12
N ASP A 62 -9.78 -33.86 -12.32
CA ASP A 62 -10.94 -34.24 -11.50
C ASP A 62 -10.51 -34.86 -10.14
N LEU A 63 -11.48 -35.36 -9.36
CA LEU A 63 -11.26 -35.94 -8.03
C LEU A 63 -10.34 -37.18 -8.06
N ASP A 64 -10.28 -37.89 -9.17
CA ASP A 64 -9.40 -39.06 -9.38
C ASP A 64 -8.06 -38.67 -10.01
N GLY A 65 -7.77 -37.37 -10.20
CA GLY A 65 -6.59 -36.86 -10.86
C GLY A 65 -6.64 -36.99 -12.38
N LYS A 66 -7.79 -37.32 -13.01
CA LYS A 66 -7.92 -37.50 -14.46
C LYS A 66 -8.17 -36.18 -15.16
N PHE A 67 -7.68 -36.05 -16.40
CA PHE A 67 -7.95 -34.91 -17.27
C PHE A 67 -8.20 -35.34 -18.72
N ALA A 68 -8.97 -34.55 -19.44
CA ALA A 68 -9.18 -34.70 -20.87
C ALA A 68 -9.42 -33.32 -21.49
N PHE A 69 -8.64 -32.92 -22.50
CA PHE A 69 -8.88 -31.70 -23.25
C PHE A 69 -8.21 -31.74 -24.62
N ASN A 70 -8.59 -30.81 -25.48
CA ASN A 70 -8.06 -30.74 -26.83
C ASN A 70 -6.77 -29.88 -26.85
N VAL A 71 -5.74 -30.36 -27.56
CA VAL A 71 -4.49 -29.63 -27.78
C VAL A 71 -4.34 -29.25 -29.27
N PRO A 72 -3.58 -28.19 -29.59
CA PRO A 72 -3.47 -27.70 -30.98
C PRO A 72 -2.79 -28.69 -31.94
N ASN A 73 -1.83 -29.50 -31.46
CA ASN A 73 -1.12 -30.49 -32.28
C ASN A 73 -0.46 -31.59 -31.42
N LYS A 74 -0.01 -32.68 -32.08
CA LYS A 74 0.65 -33.81 -31.44
C LYS A 74 2.02 -33.50 -30.86
N ASN A 75 2.62 -32.37 -31.19
CA ASN A 75 3.94 -31.94 -30.67
C ASN A 75 3.82 -30.95 -29.51
N SER A 76 2.59 -30.67 -29.04
CA SER A 76 2.38 -29.78 -27.91
C SER A 76 3.07 -30.31 -26.66
N ILE A 77 3.60 -29.40 -25.84
CA ILE A 77 4.17 -29.72 -24.52
C ILE A 77 3.13 -29.32 -23.48
N LEU A 78 2.78 -30.23 -22.59
CA LEU A 78 1.96 -29.96 -21.44
C LEU A 78 2.83 -29.51 -20.28
N VAL A 79 2.39 -28.48 -19.58
CA VAL A 79 2.92 -28.01 -18.29
C VAL A 79 1.91 -28.41 -17.23
N ILE A 80 2.32 -29.27 -16.31
CA ILE A 80 1.49 -29.78 -15.23
C ILE A 80 2.00 -29.20 -13.93
N SER A 81 1.14 -28.50 -13.19
CA SER A 81 1.50 -27.86 -11.92
C SER A 81 0.40 -28.02 -10.88
N PHE A 82 0.82 -28.18 -9.63
CA PHE A 82 -0.07 -28.19 -8.47
C PHE A 82 0.68 -27.60 -7.27
N ILE A 83 -0.06 -26.99 -6.35
CA ILE A 83 0.54 -26.36 -5.16
C ILE A 83 1.23 -27.45 -4.32
N GLY A 84 2.49 -27.23 -3.97
CA GLY A 84 3.29 -28.17 -3.21
C GLY A 84 4.02 -29.24 -4.04
N TYR A 85 3.95 -29.17 -5.37
CA TYR A 85 4.58 -30.14 -6.27
C TYR A 85 5.49 -29.46 -7.31
N VAL A 86 6.53 -30.14 -7.71
CA VAL A 86 7.44 -29.70 -8.78
C VAL A 86 6.69 -29.72 -10.11
N THR A 87 6.70 -28.59 -10.83
CA THR A 87 6.09 -28.50 -12.16
C THR A 87 6.78 -29.45 -13.13
N VAL A 88 5.99 -30.23 -13.87
CA VAL A 88 6.46 -31.21 -14.84
C VAL A 88 6.08 -30.75 -16.25
N GLU A 89 7.05 -30.77 -17.17
CA GLU A 89 6.80 -30.56 -18.60
C GLU A 89 6.90 -31.90 -19.32
N MET A 90 5.86 -32.24 -20.09
CA MET A 90 5.81 -33.50 -20.82
C MET A 90 5.24 -33.30 -22.24
N LYS A 91 5.84 -33.94 -23.23
CA LYS A 91 5.31 -33.96 -24.60
C LYS A 91 4.04 -34.79 -24.65
N VAL A 92 3.07 -34.32 -25.42
CA VAL A 92 1.80 -35.05 -25.64
C VAL A 92 2.06 -36.43 -26.27
N ASP A 93 1.45 -37.46 -25.67
CA ASP A 93 1.31 -38.78 -26.25
C ASP A 93 -0.16 -39.01 -26.56
N THR A 94 -0.48 -39.28 -27.83
CA THR A 94 -1.83 -39.50 -28.30
C THR A 94 -2.20 -40.96 -28.47
N GLN A 95 -1.23 -41.85 -28.30
CA GLN A 95 -1.45 -43.31 -28.49
C GLN A 95 -1.92 -44.00 -27.23
N LYS A 96 -1.58 -43.43 -26.05
CA LYS A 96 -1.94 -44.00 -24.75
C LYS A 96 -2.38 -42.90 -23.76
N PRO A 97 -3.26 -43.18 -22.81
CA PRO A 97 -3.52 -42.27 -21.71
C PRO A 97 -2.20 -41.94 -20.97
N MET A 98 -1.93 -40.67 -20.80
CA MET A 98 -0.71 -40.20 -20.12
C MET A 98 -0.82 -40.42 -18.60
N VAL A 99 0.20 -40.98 -17.97
CA VAL A 99 0.33 -41.02 -16.51
C VAL A 99 1.48 -40.11 -16.13
N ILE A 100 1.17 -39.08 -15.35
CA ILE A 100 2.11 -38.06 -14.95
C ILE A 100 2.26 -38.13 -13.43
N THR A 101 3.45 -38.41 -12.96
CA THR A 101 3.75 -38.42 -11.53
C THR A 101 4.36 -37.08 -11.12
N LEU A 102 3.69 -36.35 -10.25
CA LEU A 102 4.23 -35.15 -9.62
C LEU A 102 5.03 -35.55 -8.38
N LYS A 103 6.22 -34.97 -8.28
CA LYS A 103 7.05 -35.08 -7.07
C LYS A 103 6.76 -33.91 -6.17
N GLU A 104 6.62 -34.14 -4.87
CA GLU A 104 6.49 -33.07 -3.89
C GLU A 104 7.68 -32.11 -4.02
N ASP A 105 7.38 -30.81 -4.05
CA ASP A 105 8.41 -29.79 -4.04
C ASP A 105 8.85 -29.57 -2.58
N THR A 106 9.81 -30.39 -2.16
CA THR A 106 10.43 -30.28 -0.83
C THR A 106 11.15 -28.94 -0.62
N LYS A 107 11.37 -28.15 -1.68
CA LYS A 107 11.96 -26.82 -1.56
C LYS A 107 10.96 -25.78 -1.04
N THR A 108 9.65 -26.01 -1.20
CA THR A 108 8.61 -25.11 -0.64
C THR A 108 8.40 -25.28 0.87
N LEU A 109 8.94 -26.32 1.50
CA LEU A 109 8.82 -26.58 2.94
C LEU A 109 9.92 -25.91 3.79
N ASP A 110 10.95 -25.38 3.19
CA ASP A 110 12.00 -24.65 3.88
C ASP A 110 11.76 -23.12 3.75
N GLU A 111 10.61 -22.64 4.28
CA GLU A 111 10.41 -21.19 4.45
C GLU A 111 11.49 -20.69 5.40
N VAL A 112 12.43 -19.93 4.83
CA VAL A 112 13.55 -19.34 5.57
C VAL A 112 13.12 -17.99 6.07
N VAL A 113 13.27 -17.75 7.36
CA VAL A 113 13.07 -16.45 8.00
C VAL A 113 14.43 -15.91 8.37
N VAL A 114 14.71 -14.67 7.99
CA VAL A 114 15.91 -13.99 8.46
C VAL A 114 15.69 -13.59 9.91
N VAL A 115 16.45 -14.14 10.83
CA VAL A 115 16.41 -13.78 12.24
C VAL A 115 17.78 -13.25 12.63
N GLY A 116 17.84 -11.97 12.92
CA GLY A 116 19.09 -11.30 13.22
C GLY A 116 20.04 -11.32 12.01
N TYR A 117 21.16 -11.95 12.19
CA TYR A 117 22.23 -12.04 11.20
C TYR A 117 22.24 -13.38 10.45
N GLN A 118 21.28 -14.27 10.71
CA GLN A 118 21.21 -15.62 10.16
C GLN A 118 19.89 -15.87 9.42
N GLU A 119 19.98 -16.65 8.36
CA GLU A 119 18.82 -17.25 7.71
C GLU A 119 18.49 -18.56 8.44
N ILE A 120 17.39 -18.62 9.19
CA ILE A 120 16.95 -19.80 9.95
C ILE A 120 15.68 -20.33 9.29
N ARG A 121 15.56 -21.65 9.20
CA ARG A 121 14.30 -22.25 8.70
C ARG A 121 13.19 -21.99 9.70
N LYS A 122 12.01 -21.63 9.22
CA LYS A 122 10.85 -21.33 10.07
C LYS A 122 10.55 -22.46 11.08
N LYS A 123 10.76 -23.71 10.69
CA LYS A 123 10.60 -24.89 11.55
C LYS A 123 11.60 -24.96 12.70
N ASP A 124 12.75 -24.32 12.57
CA ASP A 124 13.83 -24.31 13.56
C ASP A 124 13.72 -23.10 14.50
N LEU A 125 12.74 -22.20 14.24
CA LEU A 125 12.44 -21.07 15.10
C LEU A 125 11.57 -21.49 16.29
N THR A 126 12.09 -21.34 17.49
CA THR A 126 11.36 -21.60 18.74
C THR A 126 10.45 -20.44 19.16
N GLY A 127 10.58 -19.27 18.53
CA GLY A 127 9.83 -18.06 18.83
C GLY A 127 8.62 -17.82 17.91
N SER A 128 7.61 -17.07 18.41
CA SER A 128 6.45 -16.68 17.61
C SER A 128 6.83 -15.59 16.60
N VAL A 129 6.85 -15.97 15.33
CA VAL A 129 7.03 -15.06 14.19
C VAL A 129 5.74 -15.02 13.39
N ALA A 130 5.24 -13.81 13.13
CA ALA A 130 4.13 -13.62 12.21
C ALA A 130 4.63 -12.94 10.94
N LYS A 131 4.17 -13.44 9.79
CA LYS A 131 4.49 -12.89 8.47
C LYS A 131 3.27 -12.19 7.90
N ALA A 132 3.48 -10.99 7.37
CA ALA A 132 2.42 -10.28 6.66
C ALA A 132 2.22 -10.85 5.26
N SER A 133 0.97 -10.92 4.81
CA SER A 133 0.64 -11.28 3.44
C SER A 133 0.96 -10.13 2.50
N MET A 134 2.03 -10.26 1.69
CA MET A 134 2.40 -9.20 0.73
C MET A 134 1.33 -8.96 -0.33
N ALA A 135 0.57 -9.99 -0.71
CA ALA A 135 -0.54 -9.84 -1.66
C ALA A 135 -1.63 -8.90 -1.12
N GLU A 136 -1.94 -9.02 0.17
CA GLU A 136 -2.90 -8.14 0.83
C GLU A 136 -2.35 -6.71 1.03
N LEU A 137 -1.07 -6.58 1.39
CA LEU A 137 -0.43 -5.27 1.56
C LEU A 137 -0.39 -4.49 0.24
N LEU A 138 -0.08 -5.14 -0.87
CA LEU A 138 -0.01 -4.51 -2.19
C LEU A 138 -1.40 -4.22 -2.81
N SER A 139 -2.48 -4.75 -2.24
CA SER A 139 -3.84 -4.51 -2.73
C SER A 139 -4.34 -3.07 -2.52
N THR A 140 -3.73 -2.35 -1.56
CA THR A 140 -4.11 -0.98 -1.21
C THR A 140 -2.90 -0.07 -1.37
N PRO A 141 -2.92 0.89 -2.31
CA PRO A 141 -1.85 1.87 -2.44
C PRO A 141 -1.93 2.86 -1.28
N THR A 142 -0.90 2.87 -0.44
CA THR A 142 -0.78 3.76 0.73
C THR A 142 0.59 4.41 0.76
N ALA A 143 0.72 5.51 1.52
CA ALA A 143 1.99 6.20 1.69
C ALA A 143 3.04 5.32 2.39
N SER A 144 2.59 4.48 3.35
CA SER A 144 3.44 3.61 4.16
C SER A 144 2.83 2.22 4.28
N PHE A 145 3.67 1.17 4.35
CA PHE A 145 3.20 -0.19 4.64
C PHE A 145 2.48 -0.29 6.00
N GLY A 146 2.80 0.60 6.94
CA GLY A 146 2.14 0.66 8.24
C GLY A 146 0.63 0.84 8.12
N GLU A 147 0.16 1.68 7.20
CA GLU A 147 -1.26 1.94 7.00
C GLU A 147 -2.05 0.67 6.63
N THR A 148 -1.42 -0.24 5.89
CA THR A 148 -2.06 -1.48 5.44
C THR A 148 -2.00 -2.62 6.45
N LEU A 149 -1.22 -2.49 7.53
CA LEU A 149 -1.05 -3.54 8.54
C LEU A 149 -2.19 -3.61 9.57
N GLY A 150 -2.97 -2.54 9.70
CA GLY A 150 -4.03 -2.44 10.72
C GLY A 150 -4.99 -3.62 10.68
N GLY A 151 -5.13 -4.34 11.81
CA GLY A 151 -6.04 -5.49 11.97
C GLY A 151 -5.64 -6.78 11.24
N ARG A 152 -4.50 -6.82 10.52
CA ARG A 152 -4.10 -7.97 9.69
C ARG A 152 -3.13 -8.92 10.39
N ILE A 153 -2.48 -8.50 11.45
CA ILE A 153 -1.46 -9.30 12.13
C ILE A 153 -1.83 -9.46 13.60
N ALA A 154 -2.07 -10.68 14.03
CA ALA A 154 -2.41 -10.97 15.42
C ALA A 154 -1.31 -10.46 16.38
N GLY A 155 -1.71 -9.72 17.43
CA GLY A 155 -0.80 -9.16 18.43
C GLY A 155 0.05 -7.98 17.95
N VAL A 156 -0.28 -7.37 16.80
CA VAL A 156 0.27 -6.10 16.31
C VAL A 156 -0.88 -5.10 16.25
N ASN A 157 -0.77 -4.05 17.06
CA ASN A 157 -1.68 -2.93 17.02
C ASN A 157 -1.07 -1.82 16.18
N VAL A 158 -1.84 -1.31 15.23
CA VAL A 158 -1.42 -0.21 14.36
C VAL A 158 -2.45 0.88 14.47
N SER A 159 -2.03 2.05 14.86
CA SER A 159 -2.90 3.22 14.97
C SER A 159 -2.30 4.40 14.21
N SER A 160 -3.16 5.13 13.52
CA SER A 160 -2.85 6.44 12.95
C SER A 160 -3.13 7.51 14.00
N GLY A 161 -2.22 8.47 14.16
CA GLY A 161 -2.48 9.59 15.07
C GLY A 161 -3.61 10.48 14.58
N GLU A 162 -3.57 10.91 13.33
CA GLU A 162 -4.42 12.01 12.86
C GLU A 162 -4.90 11.86 11.40
N GLY A 163 -4.50 10.81 10.70
CA GLY A 163 -4.88 10.60 9.29
C GLY A 163 -4.26 11.61 8.31
N MET A 164 -3.19 12.30 8.70
CA MET A 164 -2.45 13.17 7.78
C MET A 164 -1.79 12.36 6.67
N PRO A 165 -1.74 12.89 5.43
CA PRO A 165 -0.99 12.28 4.35
C PRO A 165 0.48 12.06 4.75
N GLY A 166 0.98 10.82 4.57
CA GLY A 166 2.35 10.46 4.94
C GLY A 166 2.62 10.44 6.46
N GLY A 167 1.59 10.52 7.29
CA GLY A 167 1.71 10.46 8.75
C GLY A 167 2.33 9.15 9.22
N GLN A 168 3.12 9.23 10.28
CA GLN A 168 3.72 8.04 10.89
C GLN A 168 2.63 7.19 11.56
N MET A 169 2.71 5.88 11.32
CA MET A 169 1.86 4.91 11.99
C MET A 169 2.52 4.47 13.30
N ASN A 170 1.77 4.52 14.38
CA ASN A 170 2.21 3.97 15.64
C ASN A 170 1.97 2.44 15.63
N ILE A 171 3.05 1.67 15.59
CA ILE A 171 3.03 0.21 15.61
C ILE A 171 3.46 -0.25 16.99
N VAL A 172 2.62 -1.04 17.65
CA VAL A 172 2.90 -1.62 18.97
C VAL A 172 2.70 -3.14 18.92
N ILE A 173 3.69 -3.88 19.39
CA ILE A 173 3.67 -5.34 19.40
C ILE A 173 3.38 -5.83 20.82
N ARG A 174 2.27 -6.57 21.02
CA ARG A 174 1.84 -7.15 22.31
C ARG A 174 1.57 -6.15 23.42
N GLY A 175 1.31 -4.89 23.10
CA GLY A 175 1.00 -3.83 24.05
C GLY A 175 2.21 -2.99 24.46
N ASN A 176 1.94 -1.98 25.27
CA ASN A 176 2.97 -1.05 25.73
C ASN A 176 3.79 -1.65 26.87
N ASN A 177 5.12 -1.59 26.75
CA ASN A 177 6.05 -2.03 27.77
C ASN A 177 6.48 -0.88 28.68
N SER A 178 6.37 0.36 28.24
CA SER A 178 6.73 1.56 29.00
C SER A 178 5.56 2.54 29.05
N LEU A 179 5.39 3.18 30.21
CA LEU A 179 4.42 4.26 30.40
C LEU A 179 4.97 5.64 30.00
N THR A 180 6.30 5.78 29.97
CA THR A 180 6.95 7.09 29.80
C THR A 180 7.89 7.15 28.60
N GLN A 181 8.23 6.01 27.99
CA GLN A 181 9.15 5.93 26.85
C GLN A 181 8.43 5.41 25.61
N ASP A 182 9.10 5.54 24.46
CA ASP A 182 8.62 5.02 23.18
C ASP A 182 8.42 3.50 23.23
N ASN A 183 7.27 3.05 22.74
CA ASN A 183 6.90 1.64 22.65
C ASN A 183 7.02 1.10 21.22
N SER A 184 7.60 1.86 20.30
CA SER A 184 7.81 1.43 18.92
C SER A 184 8.74 0.22 18.84
N PRO A 185 8.47 -0.72 17.92
CA PRO A 185 9.36 -1.85 17.67
C PRO A 185 10.65 -1.39 16.98
N LEU A 186 11.70 -2.19 17.11
CA LEU A 186 12.90 -2.01 16.31
C LEU A 186 12.63 -2.42 14.85
N TYR A 187 12.98 -1.56 13.91
CA TYR A 187 12.95 -1.90 12.49
C TYR A 187 14.31 -2.40 12.03
N VAL A 188 14.28 -3.48 11.23
CA VAL A 188 15.49 -4.09 10.65
C VAL A 188 15.28 -4.27 9.15
N ILE A 189 16.05 -3.56 8.34
CA ILE A 189 15.94 -3.56 6.87
C ILE A 189 17.11 -4.36 6.30
N ASP A 190 16.83 -5.47 5.60
CA ASP A 190 17.83 -6.37 5.02
C ASP A 190 18.92 -6.82 6.04
N GLY A 191 18.55 -6.94 7.33
CA GLY A 191 19.46 -7.32 8.41
C GLY A 191 20.16 -6.14 9.11
N PHE A 192 19.89 -4.89 8.71
CA PHE A 192 20.45 -3.68 9.34
C PHE A 192 19.38 -3.01 10.22
N PRO A 193 19.64 -2.84 11.53
CA PRO A 193 18.74 -2.11 12.40
C PRO A 193 18.75 -0.62 12.05
N VAL A 194 17.56 0.00 12.02
CA VAL A 194 17.37 1.43 11.85
C VAL A 194 16.76 2.02 13.12
N GLU A 195 17.25 3.17 13.53
CA GLU A 195 16.83 3.81 14.77
C GLU A 195 15.58 4.67 14.58
N ASP A 196 15.46 5.30 13.40
CA ASP A 196 14.32 6.14 13.06
C ASP A 196 13.25 5.33 12.28
N PRO A 197 12.05 5.14 12.86
CA PRO A 197 10.93 4.46 12.17
C PRO A 197 10.54 5.09 10.84
N SER A 198 10.81 6.38 10.62
CA SER A 198 10.49 7.09 9.38
C SER A 198 11.25 6.53 8.15
N ILE A 199 12.47 6.03 8.37
CA ILE A 199 13.27 5.37 7.33
C ILE A 199 12.57 4.11 6.83
N ALA A 200 12.04 3.31 7.75
CA ALA A 200 11.28 2.11 7.40
C ALA A 200 9.97 2.47 6.69
N ALA A 201 9.26 3.49 7.19
CA ALA A 201 8.02 3.98 6.60
C ALA A 201 8.22 4.55 5.17
N ALA A 202 9.41 5.08 4.88
CA ALA A 202 9.75 5.63 3.57
C ALA A 202 9.96 4.55 2.50
N ILE A 203 10.10 3.26 2.85
CA ILE A 203 10.29 2.18 1.88
C ILE A 203 9.00 1.96 1.08
N ASN A 204 9.13 1.90 -0.25
CA ASN A 204 8.00 1.57 -1.11
C ASN A 204 7.56 0.11 -0.90
N GLN A 205 6.28 -0.11 -0.72
CA GLN A 205 5.69 -1.45 -0.53
C GLN A 205 6.04 -2.41 -1.68
N ASN A 206 6.13 -1.89 -2.91
CA ASN A 206 6.50 -2.69 -4.07
C ASN A 206 7.94 -3.22 -4.04
N ASP A 207 8.81 -2.63 -3.22
CA ASP A 207 10.18 -3.08 -3.03
C ASP A 207 10.33 -4.11 -1.91
N ILE A 208 9.28 -4.35 -1.12
CA ILE A 208 9.28 -5.30 -0.02
C ILE A 208 9.00 -6.71 -0.56
N GLU A 209 9.81 -7.69 -0.15
CA GLU A 209 9.62 -9.11 -0.40
C GLU A 209 8.87 -9.79 0.75
N SER A 210 9.26 -9.47 2.01
CA SER A 210 8.57 -9.96 3.20
C SER A 210 8.63 -8.95 4.36
N LEU A 211 7.58 -9.01 5.20
CA LEU A 211 7.52 -8.35 6.50
C LEU A 211 7.29 -9.42 7.57
N ASP A 212 8.25 -9.56 8.46
CA ASP A 212 8.23 -10.55 9.52
C ASP A 212 8.27 -9.85 10.89
N PHE A 213 7.39 -10.25 11.80
CA PHE A 213 7.20 -9.66 13.12
C PHE A 213 7.70 -10.63 14.18
N LEU A 214 8.84 -10.31 14.81
CA LEU A 214 9.39 -11.05 15.94
C LEU A 214 8.76 -10.52 17.22
N LYS A 215 7.96 -11.36 17.87
CA LYS A 215 7.14 -10.94 19.03
C LYS A 215 7.68 -11.46 20.35
N ASP A 216 8.43 -12.56 20.33
CA ASP A 216 8.91 -13.22 21.54
C ASP A 216 10.34 -12.84 21.88
N ALA A 217 10.66 -12.80 23.17
CA ALA A 217 12.00 -12.51 23.68
C ALA A 217 13.08 -13.42 23.10
N SER A 218 12.79 -14.69 22.84
CA SER A 218 13.72 -15.64 22.21
C SER A 218 14.10 -15.23 20.79
N ALA A 219 13.13 -14.72 20.01
CA ALA A 219 13.36 -14.26 18.64
C ALA A 219 14.02 -12.88 18.58
N THR A 220 13.80 -12.03 19.60
CA THR A 220 14.34 -10.66 19.66
C THR A 220 15.69 -10.57 20.41
N ALA A 221 16.09 -11.61 21.14
CA ALA A 221 17.29 -11.62 21.99
C ALA A 221 18.59 -11.20 21.27
N ILE A 222 18.69 -11.51 19.97
CA ILE A 222 19.86 -11.15 19.14
C ILE A 222 20.03 -9.64 18.98
N TYR A 223 18.94 -8.85 19.16
CA TYR A 223 18.96 -7.40 19.08
C TYR A 223 19.14 -6.72 20.47
N GLY A 224 19.25 -7.54 21.54
CA GLY A 224 19.42 -7.06 22.92
C GLY A 224 18.25 -6.20 23.39
N ALA A 225 18.55 -5.19 24.24
CA ALA A 225 17.54 -4.30 24.81
C ALA A 225 16.70 -3.54 23.75
N ARG A 226 17.27 -3.25 22.57
CA ARG A 226 16.56 -2.57 21.48
C ARG A 226 15.41 -3.40 20.91
N GLY A 227 15.46 -4.73 21.06
CA GLY A 227 14.38 -5.63 20.64
C GLY A 227 13.27 -5.84 21.66
N ALA A 228 13.30 -5.16 22.81
CA ALA A 228 12.36 -5.38 23.92
C ALA A 228 10.88 -5.13 23.52
N ASN A 229 10.61 -4.17 22.64
CA ASN A 229 9.29 -3.85 22.14
C ASN A 229 8.90 -4.68 20.90
N GLY A 230 9.66 -5.75 20.58
CA GLY A 230 9.52 -6.51 19.36
C GLY A 230 10.36 -5.98 18.21
N VAL A 231 10.42 -6.74 17.12
CA VAL A 231 11.21 -6.38 15.95
C VAL A 231 10.37 -6.56 14.68
N VAL A 232 10.39 -5.56 13.81
CA VAL A 232 9.80 -5.61 12.47
C VAL A 232 10.93 -5.79 11.46
N MET A 233 10.98 -6.96 10.84
CA MET A 233 11.98 -7.27 9.84
C MET A 233 11.42 -7.02 8.44
N ILE A 234 12.09 -6.16 7.69
CA ILE A 234 11.75 -5.79 6.32
C ILE A 234 12.80 -6.42 5.41
N THR A 235 12.41 -7.42 4.65
CA THR A 235 13.26 -7.98 3.60
C THR A 235 12.86 -7.36 2.27
N THR A 236 13.83 -6.78 1.57
CA THR A 236 13.56 -6.16 0.28
C THR A 236 13.83 -7.11 -0.88
N LYS A 237 13.15 -6.89 -2.01
CA LYS A 237 13.30 -7.68 -3.23
C LYS A 237 14.73 -7.69 -3.73
N LYS A 238 15.23 -8.88 -4.05
CA LYS A 238 16.57 -9.11 -4.61
C LYS A 238 16.49 -9.39 -6.10
N GLY A 239 17.62 -9.24 -6.80
CA GLY A 239 17.72 -9.60 -8.21
C GLY A 239 17.49 -11.10 -8.43
N THR A 240 16.88 -11.46 -9.54
CA THR A 240 16.60 -12.83 -9.95
C THR A 240 17.48 -13.25 -11.12
N ILE A 241 17.73 -14.56 -11.26
CA ILE A 241 18.43 -15.11 -12.42
C ILE A 241 17.47 -15.09 -13.62
N GLY A 242 17.95 -14.58 -14.75
CA GLY A 242 17.16 -14.52 -15.99
C GLY A 242 17.40 -13.24 -16.76
N GLN A 243 16.70 -13.13 -17.90
CA GLN A 243 16.72 -11.91 -18.71
C GLN A 243 16.13 -10.73 -17.92
N PRO A 244 16.58 -9.51 -18.20
CA PRO A 244 16.05 -8.31 -17.58
C PRO A 244 14.54 -8.22 -17.78
N LYS A 245 13.80 -8.03 -16.67
CA LYS A 245 12.35 -7.83 -16.66
C LYS A 245 12.05 -6.46 -16.10
N ILE A 246 11.31 -5.66 -16.85
CA ILE A 246 10.78 -4.37 -16.41
C ILE A 246 9.34 -4.60 -16.01
N LYS A 247 8.97 -4.06 -14.83
CA LYS A 247 7.60 -4.05 -14.32
C LYS A 247 7.21 -2.62 -13.98
N TYR A 248 6.00 -2.23 -14.37
CA TYR A 248 5.37 -0.98 -13.94
C TYR A 248 4.12 -1.31 -13.12
N ASP A 249 4.03 -0.68 -11.95
CA ASP A 249 2.86 -0.71 -11.08
C ASP A 249 2.37 0.72 -10.91
N GLY A 250 1.11 0.99 -11.28
CA GLY A 250 0.50 2.31 -11.17
C GLY A 250 -0.87 2.23 -10.51
N SER A 251 -1.21 3.23 -9.70
CA SER A 251 -2.53 3.35 -9.07
C SER A 251 -2.94 4.81 -8.96
N PHE A 252 -4.26 5.02 -9.06
CA PHE A 252 -4.93 6.29 -8.82
C PHE A 252 -6.08 6.05 -7.85
N GLY A 253 -6.33 7.02 -6.98
CA GLY A 253 -7.41 6.95 -6.03
C GLY A 253 -7.99 8.33 -5.73
N ILE A 254 -9.20 8.34 -5.19
CA ILE A 254 -9.84 9.52 -4.63
C ILE A 254 -10.22 9.23 -3.19
N GLN A 255 -9.96 10.18 -2.32
CA GLN A 255 -10.26 10.12 -0.90
C GLN A 255 -11.31 11.17 -0.56
N HIS A 256 -12.20 10.84 0.34
CA HIS A 256 -13.17 11.77 0.90
C HIS A 256 -13.48 11.41 2.35
N ILE A 257 -13.95 12.41 3.11
CA ILE A 257 -14.38 12.14 4.47
C ILE A 257 -15.63 11.28 4.46
N THR A 258 -15.66 10.25 5.28
CA THR A 258 -16.79 9.30 5.33
C THR A 258 -17.84 9.69 6.36
N LYS A 259 -17.43 10.43 7.41
CA LYS A 259 -18.30 10.85 8.48
C LYS A 259 -17.79 12.14 9.12
N THR A 260 -18.70 13.09 9.34
CA THR A 260 -18.47 14.32 10.09
C THR A 260 -19.19 14.27 11.43
N ILE A 261 -18.82 15.15 12.35
CA ILE A 261 -19.50 15.31 13.64
C ILE A 261 -20.72 16.22 13.42
N PRO A 262 -21.91 15.89 13.96
CA PRO A 262 -23.04 16.80 13.92
C PRO A 262 -22.68 18.13 14.60
N MET A 263 -22.91 19.22 13.91
CA MET A 263 -22.66 20.59 14.40
C MET A 263 -23.99 21.27 14.73
N MET A 264 -23.93 22.21 15.67
CA MET A 264 -25.08 23.07 15.96
C MET A 264 -25.41 23.91 14.74
N ASP A 265 -26.71 23.99 14.42
CA ASP A 265 -27.19 24.94 13.45
C ASP A 265 -27.22 26.38 14.02
N ALA A 266 -27.59 27.36 13.19
CA ALA A 266 -27.67 28.77 13.63
C ALA A 266 -28.61 28.98 14.80
N TYR A 267 -29.76 28.31 14.80
CA TYR A 267 -30.73 28.39 15.89
C TYR A 267 -30.21 27.79 17.20
N GLU A 268 -29.64 26.59 17.12
CA GLU A 268 -29.07 25.90 18.29
C GLU A 268 -27.87 26.65 18.87
N PHE A 269 -27.03 27.20 18.00
CA PHE A 269 -25.88 28.01 18.41
C PHE A 269 -26.33 29.27 19.14
N VAL A 270 -27.25 30.06 18.53
CA VAL A 270 -27.76 31.31 19.14
C VAL A 270 -28.50 31.02 20.43
N LYS A 271 -29.28 29.92 20.50
CA LYS A 271 -29.92 29.45 21.73
C LYS A 271 -28.92 29.18 22.85
N LEU A 272 -27.84 28.43 22.54
CA LEU A 272 -26.79 28.15 23.52
C LEU A 272 -26.14 29.45 24.02
N GLN A 273 -25.84 30.39 23.11
CA GLN A 273 -25.28 31.68 23.52
C GLN A 273 -26.23 32.50 24.39
N ALA A 274 -27.53 32.46 24.09
CA ALA A 274 -28.55 33.13 24.91
C ALA A 274 -28.64 32.56 26.35
N GLU A 275 -28.42 31.24 26.48
CA GLU A 275 -28.35 30.58 27.78
C GLU A 275 -27.05 30.94 28.55
N ARG A 276 -25.91 31.06 27.83
CA ARG A 276 -24.62 31.40 28.44
C ARG A 276 -24.47 32.87 28.82
N SER A 277 -24.87 33.78 27.94
CA SER A 277 -24.62 35.20 28.07
C SER A 277 -25.85 36.03 27.65
N PRO A 278 -26.96 35.98 28.43
CA PRO A 278 -28.23 36.64 28.05
C PRO A 278 -28.09 38.15 27.78
N LYS A 279 -27.19 38.82 28.50
CA LYS A 279 -26.99 40.28 28.36
C LYS A 279 -26.35 40.65 27.04
N ASP A 280 -25.36 39.86 26.59
CA ASP A 280 -24.63 40.12 25.37
C ASP A 280 -25.49 39.84 24.13
N MET A 281 -26.50 38.98 24.26
CA MET A 281 -27.39 38.63 23.17
C MET A 281 -28.22 39.79 22.67
N GLU A 282 -28.64 40.72 23.57
CA GLU A 282 -29.45 41.90 23.19
C GLU A 282 -28.69 42.85 22.24
N THR A 283 -27.37 42.88 22.35
CA THR A 283 -26.51 43.74 21.53
C THR A 283 -25.89 43.01 20.34
N THR A 284 -25.87 41.69 20.32
CA THR A 284 -25.20 40.90 19.29
C THR A 284 -26.20 40.24 18.34
N TYR A 285 -27.05 39.35 18.84
CA TYR A 285 -27.95 38.56 18.00
C TYR A 285 -29.43 39.01 18.08
N PHE A 286 -29.86 39.66 19.20
CA PHE A 286 -31.23 40.12 19.38
C PHE A 286 -31.37 41.63 19.20
N MET A 287 -30.46 42.23 18.48
CA MET A 287 -30.43 43.66 18.19
C MET A 287 -31.58 44.10 17.28
N ASN A 288 -31.84 45.42 17.28
CA ASN A 288 -32.72 46.02 16.30
C ASN A 288 -31.94 46.26 15.00
N TYR A 289 -32.39 45.64 13.92
CA TYR A 289 -31.75 45.80 12.61
C TYR A 289 -32.84 45.91 11.53
N ASP A 290 -32.68 46.83 10.59
CA ASP A 290 -33.62 47.08 9.47
C ASP A 290 -35.09 47.22 9.89
N GLY A 291 -35.33 47.95 10.99
CA GLY A 291 -36.68 48.19 11.54
C GLY A 291 -37.34 47.01 12.24
N LYS A 292 -36.61 45.92 12.45
CA LYS A 292 -37.08 44.70 13.11
C LYS A 292 -36.20 44.39 14.33
N LYS A 293 -36.82 44.05 15.46
CA LYS A 293 -36.08 43.40 16.56
C LYS A 293 -35.95 41.90 16.25
N TRP A 294 -34.71 41.43 16.14
CA TRP A 294 -34.40 40.03 15.94
C TRP A 294 -34.62 39.22 17.25
N GLY A 295 -35.08 37.99 17.09
CA GLY A 295 -35.26 37.03 18.17
C GLY A 295 -34.72 35.66 17.80
N LEU A 296 -34.78 34.71 18.73
CA LEU A 296 -34.24 33.38 18.53
C LEU A 296 -34.84 32.66 17.31
N GLU A 297 -36.16 32.82 17.09
CA GLU A 297 -36.87 32.15 15.98
C GLU A 297 -36.43 32.62 14.59
N ASP A 298 -35.86 33.81 14.49
CA ASP A 298 -35.34 34.34 13.20
C ASP A 298 -34.11 33.55 12.70
N TYR A 299 -33.47 32.83 13.58
CA TYR A 299 -32.27 32.03 13.25
C TYR A 299 -32.54 30.60 12.74
N ARG A 300 -33.82 30.16 12.64
CA ARG A 300 -34.17 28.78 12.23
C ARG A 300 -33.84 28.44 10.78
N ASN A 301 -33.96 29.40 9.86
CA ASN A 301 -33.84 29.15 8.43
C ASN A 301 -32.91 30.14 7.72
N ILE A 302 -31.93 30.66 8.42
CA ILE A 302 -30.98 31.58 7.83
C ILE A 302 -29.77 30.80 7.25
N PRO A 303 -29.11 31.37 6.25
CA PRO A 303 -27.85 30.82 5.78
C PRO A 303 -26.81 30.73 6.89
N GLN A 304 -26.03 29.63 6.90
CA GLN A 304 -25.02 29.35 7.91
C GLN A 304 -23.85 28.61 7.32
N TYR A 305 -22.69 28.61 7.97
CA TYR A 305 -21.54 27.80 7.60
C TYR A 305 -21.48 26.52 8.43
N ASN A 306 -21.24 25.40 7.75
CA ASN A 306 -20.71 24.20 8.36
C ASN A 306 -19.19 24.18 8.10
N TRP A 307 -18.40 24.55 9.07
CA TRP A 307 -16.97 24.68 8.92
C TRP A 307 -16.27 23.37 8.52
N GLN A 308 -16.86 22.21 8.80
CA GLN A 308 -16.34 20.93 8.34
C GLN A 308 -16.42 20.80 6.81
N ASP A 309 -17.54 21.27 6.22
CA ASP A 309 -17.71 21.25 4.75
C ASP A 309 -16.76 22.22 4.05
N GLU A 310 -16.36 23.30 4.73
CA GLU A 310 -15.44 24.31 4.21
C GLU A 310 -13.98 23.88 4.25
N ILE A 311 -13.58 23.04 5.21
CA ILE A 311 -12.18 22.61 5.38
C ILE A 311 -11.86 21.28 4.72
N PHE A 312 -12.87 20.43 4.47
CA PHE A 312 -12.66 19.14 3.83
C PHE A 312 -12.92 19.18 2.33
N ARG A 313 -12.15 18.40 1.60
CA ARG A 313 -12.29 18.22 0.16
C ARG A 313 -12.18 16.76 -0.24
N SER A 314 -12.68 16.44 -1.44
CA SER A 314 -12.27 15.22 -2.11
C SER A 314 -10.84 15.40 -2.64
N ALA A 315 -9.97 14.45 -2.36
CA ALA A 315 -8.54 14.55 -2.60
C ALA A 315 -8.03 13.41 -3.47
N TRP A 316 -7.13 13.69 -4.38
CA TRP A 316 -6.54 12.71 -5.28
C TRP A 316 -5.26 12.11 -4.70
N MET A 317 -5.02 10.86 -5.05
CA MET A 317 -3.76 10.19 -4.78
C MET A 317 -3.31 9.40 -6.00
N GLN A 318 -2.00 9.32 -6.19
CA GLN A 318 -1.39 8.53 -7.25
C GLN A 318 -0.09 7.89 -6.79
N SER A 319 0.18 6.71 -7.31
CA SER A 319 1.41 5.98 -7.07
C SER A 319 1.91 5.37 -8.37
N HIS A 320 3.20 5.54 -8.65
CA HIS A 320 3.86 4.99 -9.81
C HIS A 320 5.15 4.30 -9.37
N ASN A 321 5.37 3.09 -9.81
CA ASN A 321 6.59 2.34 -9.53
C ASN A 321 7.07 1.63 -10.78
N VAL A 322 8.32 1.86 -11.15
CA VAL A 322 9.01 1.13 -12.22
C VAL A 322 10.10 0.32 -11.59
N SER A 323 10.15 -0.97 -11.85
CA SER A 323 11.20 -1.85 -11.35
C SER A 323 11.83 -2.66 -12.47
N LEU A 324 13.13 -2.89 -12.33
CA LEU A 324 13.96 -3.70 -13.22
C LEU A 324 14.64 -4.78 -12.39
N THR A 325 14.48 -6.03 -12.77
CA THR A 325 15.17 -7.16 -12.13
C THR A 325 15.74 -8.09 -13.17
N GLY A 326 16.91 -8.68 -12.88
CA GLY A 326 17.55 -9.60 -13.79
C GLY A 326 18.92 -10.06 -13.28
N GLY A 327 19.62 -10.83 -14.10
CA GLY A 327 20.99 -11.24 -13.83
C GLY A 327 21.33 -12.66 -14.21
N SER A 328 22.55 -13.04 -13.90
CA SER A 328 23.11 -14.38 -14.07
C SER A 328 23.35 -15.04 -12.72
N GLU A 329 23.88 -16.27 -12.72
CA GLU A 329 24.33 -16.92 -11.47
C GLU A 329 25.40 -16.10 -10.74
N GLY A 330 26.26 -15.40 -11.49
CA GLY A 330 27.35 -14.62 -10.92
C GLY A 330 26.96 -13.22 -10.44
N VAL A 331 26.01 -12.56 -11.09
CA VAL A 331 25.59 -11.20 -10.76
C VAL A 331 24.08 -11.08 -10.96
N ARG A 332 23.37 -10.64 -9.92
CA ARG A 332 21.94 -10.37 -9.94
C ARG A 332 21.70 -8.95 -9.46
N TYR A 333 20.75 -8.27 -10.07
CA TYR A 333 20.42 -6.89 -9.75
C TYR A 333 18.90 -6.68 -9.68
N ASN A 334 18.53 -5.73 -8.86
CA ASN A 334 17.19 -5.16 -8.77
C ASN A 334 17.35 -3.64 -8.66
N ALA A 335 16.57 -2.90 -9.43
CA ALA A 335 16.50 -1.45 -9.33
C ALA A 335 15.04 -1.02 -9.41
N SER A 336 14.65 0.00 -8.66
CA SER A 336 13.31 0.58 -8.70
C SER A 336 13.36 2.09 -8.60
N LEU A 337 12.37 2.73 -9.21
CA LEU A 337 12.08 4.16 -9.07
C LEU A 337 10.59 4.30 -8.82
N SER A 338 10.24 5.03 -7.76
CA SER A 338 8.85 5.26 -7.39
C SER A 338 8.54 6.73 -7.14
N TYR A 339 7.34 7.11 -7.49
CA TYR A 339 6.72 8.39 -7.20
C TYR A 339 5.38 8.15 -6.52
N TYR A 340 5.15 8.85 -5.43
CA TYR A 340 3.89 8.87 -4.69
C TYR A 340 3.47 10.30 -4.42
N ASP A 341 2.20 10.62 -4.67
CA ASP A 341 1.62 11.93 -4.43
C ASP A 341 0.21 11.75 -3.88
N GLN A 342 -0.06 12.31 -2.72
CA GLN A 342 -1.33 12.22 -2.02
C GLN A 342 -1.74 13.60 -1.54
N ASP A 343 -2.77 14.15 -2.13
CA ASP A 343 -3.47 15.28 -1.53
C ASP A 343 -4.23 14.83 -0.30
N GLY A 344 -4.22 15.65 0.75
CA GLY A 344 -5.03 15.39 1.92
C GLY A 344 -6.47 15.83 1.74
N ILE A 345 -7.38 15.14 2.43
CA ILE A 345 -8.80 15.53 2.51
C ILE A 345 -9.00 16.87 3.26
N LEU A 346 -8.03 17.27 4.07
CA LEU A 346 -7.95 18.59 4.66
C LEU A 346 -7.32 19.55 3.66
N LEU A 347 -7.86 20.75 3.51
CA LEU A 347 -7.27 21.80 2.66
C LEU A 347 -5.81 22.06 3.05
N GLU A 348 -4.98 22.49 2.09
CA GLU A 348 -3.57 22.84 2.26
C GLU A 348 -2.69 21.68 2.83
N SER A 349 -3.13 20.45 2.68
CA SER A 349 -2.34 19.27 3.07
C SER A 349 -2.00 18.39 1.87
N ASN A 350 -0.75 17.92 1.82
CA ASN A 350 -0.23 17.07 0.74
C ASN A 350 1.02 16.32 1.21
N TYR A 351 1.23 15.12 0.68
CA TYR A 351 2.44 14.33 0.85
C TYR A 351 2.97 13.84 -0.48
N LYS A 352 4.25 14.12 -0.75
CA LYS A 352 4.96 13.65 -1.96
C LYS A 352 6.19 12.85 -1.55
N ARG A 353 6.47 11.78 -2.30
CA ARG A 353 7.68 10.99 -2.14
C ARG A 353 8.23 10.57 -3.49
N VAL A 354 9.53 10.80 -3.67
CA VAL A 354 10.33 10.22 -4.75
C VAL A 354 11.33 9.27 -4.12
N GLN A 355 11.42 8.05 -4.61
CA GLN A 355 12.32 7.06 -4.08
C GLN A 355 13.02 6.31 -5.20
N GLY A 356 14.32 6.11 -5.05
CA GLY A 356 15.13 5.25 -5.90
C GLY A 356 15.85 4.19 -5.07
N ARG A 357 15.81 2.95 -5.54
CA ARG A 357 16.49 1.84 -4.89
C ARG A 357 17.29 1.01 -5.90
N MET A 358 18.45 0.53 -5.47
CA MET A 358 19.26 -0.40 -6.23
C MET A 358 19.82 -1.47 -5.30
N GLY A 359 19.68 -2.73 -5.68
CA GLY A 359 20.25 -3.88 -4.98
C GLY A 359 21.05 -4.74 -5.94
N THR A 360 22.25 -5.16 -5.53
CA THR A 360 23.13 -6.03 -6.34
C THR A 360 23.65 -7.18 -5.49
N THR A 361 23.56 -8.38 -6.02
CA THR A 361 24.16 -9.58 -5.43
C THR A 361 25.24 -10.11 -6.39
N ILE A 362 26.45 -10.25 -5.90
CA ILE A 362 27.57 -10.83 -6.64
C ILE A 362 27.91 -12.17 -5.98
N GLN A 363 27.91 -13.25 -6.78
CA GLN A 363 28.20 -14.59 -6.30
C GLN A 363 29.35 -15.16 -7.13
N LYS A 364 30.48 -15.42 -6.51
CA LYS A 364 31.63 -16.05 -7.19
C LYS A 364 32.18 -17.17 -6.32
N LYS A 365 31.93 -18.42 -6.74
CA LYS A 365 32.32 -19.62 -5.97
C LYS A 365 31.84 -19.52 -4.52
N LYS A 366 32.76 -19.36 -3.57
CA LYS A 366 32.52 -19.30 -2.12
C LYS A 366 32.24 -17.88 -1.58
N LEU A 367 32.40 -16.87 -2.43
CA LEU A 367 32.22 -15.46 -2.07
C LEU A 367 30.82 -14.97 -2.52
N LYS A 368 30.07 -14.40 -1.61
CA LYS A 368 28.81 -13.71 -1.87
C LYS A 368 28.90 -12.27 -1.32
N ILE A 369 28.64 -11.30 -2.17
CA ILE A 369 28.59 -9.89 -1.81
C ILE A 369 27.18 -9.39 -2.11
N TYR A 370 26.58 -8.67 -1.18
CA TYR A 370 25.30 -7.98 -1.35
C TYR A 370 25.48 -6.50 -1.03
N LEU A 371 25.03 -5.65 -1.92
CA LEU A 371 25.05 -4.21 -1.78
C LEU A 371 23.67 -3.68 -2.10
N THR A 372 23.17 -2.75 -1.29
CA THR A 372 21.91 -2.06 -1.55
C THR A 372 22.06 -0.58 -1.22
N THR A 373 21.44 0.23 -2.05
CA THR A 373 21.31 1.68 -1.88
C THR A 373 19.84 2.02 -1.96
N ASN A 374 19.38 2.84 -1.03
CA ASN A 374 18.04 3.40 -1.03
C ASN A 374 18.14 4.92 -0.83
N TYR A 375 17.50 5.67 -1.68
CA TYR A 375 17.32 7.11 -1.55
C TYR A 375 15.84 7.44 -1.56
N SER A 376 15.38 8.24 -0.61
CA SER A 376 14.01 8.72 -0.55
C SER A 376 13.98 10.20 -0.22
N SER A 377 13.27 10.97 -1.01
CA SER A 377 12.97 12.38 -0.75
C SER A 377 11.48 12.55 -0.55
N THR A 378 11.10 13.13 0.59
CA THR A 378 9.70 13.37 0.95
C THR A 378 9.45 14.85 1.16
N THR A 379 8.27 15.28 0.78
CA THR A 379 7.76 16.64 1.04
C THR A 379 6.38 16.50 1.67
N THR A 380 6.21 16.99 2.88
CA THR A 380 4.92 17.06 3.57
C THR A 380 4.50 18.52 3.68
N THR A 381 3.31 18.84 3.19
CA THR A 381 2.68 20.15 3.31
C THR A 381 1.53 20.07 4.30
N GLY A 382 1.35 21.11 5.11
CA GLY A 382 0.36 21.17 6.19
C GLY A 382 0.88 20.71 7.53
N GLY A 383 0.15 21.02 8.58
CA GLY A 383 0.45 20.66 9.97
C GLY A 383 -0.53 19.64 10.53
N SER A 384 -0.21 19.10 11.71
CA SER A 384 -1.13 18.28 12.48
C SER A 384 -2.35 19.11 12.89
N PRO A 385 -3.57 18.68 12.55
CA PRO A 385 -4.77 19.46 12.87
C PRO A 385 -5.13 19.43 14.35
N SER A 386 -4.60 18.49 15.13
CA SER A 386 -4.88 18.34 16.56
C SER A 386 -3.71 18.71 17.48
N GLN A 387 -2.50 18.85 16.95
CA GLN A 387 -1.33 19.22 17.74
C GLN A 387 -1.01 20.71 17.59
N ASN A 388 -0.91 21.41 18.72
CA ASN A 388 -0.32 22.71 18.80
C ASN A 388 0.84 22.68 19.80
N SER A 389 1.98 23.25 19.40
CA SER A 389 3.22 23.24 20.18
C SER A 389 3.13 24.09 21.46
N TYR A 390 2.15 24.99 21.59
CA TYR A 390 2.13 25.97 22.67
C TYR A 390 0.91 25.94 23.60
N SER A 391 -0.25 25.49 23.16
CA SER A 391 -1.42 25.27 24.03
C SER A 391 -2.40 24.33 23.34
N GLY A 392 -2.98 23.39 24.09
CA GLY A 392 -3.99 22.46 23.56
C GLY A 392 -5.28 23.13 23.04
N MET A 393 -5.39 24.48 23.18
CA MET A 393 -6.55 25.25 22.76
C MET A 393 -6.48 25.79 21.33
N ASN A 394 -5.29 25.83 20.71
CA ASN A 394 -5.12 26.39 19.36
C ASN A 394 -4.99 25.30 18.29
N ASN A 395 -5.74 24.22 18.37
CA ASN A 395 -5.76 23.26 17.28
C ASN A 395 -6.88 23.60 16.29
N LEU A 396 -6.68 23.20 15.05
CA LEU A 396 -7.62 23.46 13.96
C LEU A 396 -9.02 22.91 14.28
N PHE A 397 -9.13 21.69 14.80
CA PHE A 397 -10.42 21.08 15.07
C PHE A 397 -11.17 21.77 16.22
N TYR A 398 -10.46 22.29 17.22
CA TYR A 398 -11.10 23.14 18.23
C TYR A 398 -11.78 24.35 17.59
N SER A 399 -11.10 25.00 16.64
CA SER A 399 -11.68 26.11 15.88
C SER A 399 -12.83 25.67 14.99
N VAL A 400 -12.67 24.58 14.23
CA VAL A 400 -13.70 24.04 13.31
C VAL A 400 -15.00 23.70 14.05
N TRP A 401 -14.88 23.08 15.22
CA TRP A 401 -16.05 22.66 16.00
C TRP A 401 -16.62 23.77 16.90
N GLY A 402 -15.87 24.80 17.17
CA GLY A 402 -16.27 25.86 18.09
C GLY A 402 -16.54 27.21 17.45
N TYR A 403 -16.05 27.47 16.22
CA TYR A 403 -16.27 28.75 15.57
C TYR A 403 -17.75 28.93 15.20
N ARG A 404 -18.28 30.16 15.35
CA ARG A 404 -19.69 30.46 15.13
C ARG A 404 -20.13 30.15 13.68
N PRO A 405 -21.30 29.54 13.48
CA PRO A 405 -21.81 29.23 12.15
C PRO A 405 -22.53 30.40 11.49
N VAL A 406 -22.85 31.46 12.23
CA VAL A 406 -23.72 32.55 11.82
C VAL A 406 -23.22 33.90 12.32
N THR A 407 -23.50 34.99 11.56
CA THR A 407 -23.21 36.37 11.93
C THR A 407 -24.33 37.04 12.70
N GLU A 408 -24.05 38.23 13.22
CA GLU A 408 -25.03 39.19 13.69
C GLU A 408 -25.93 39.63 12.53
N PRO A 409 -27.16 40.10 12.81
CA PRO A 409 -28.13 40.49 11.77
C PRO A 409 -27.70 41.60 10.84
N ASP A 410 -26.82 42.50 11.31
CA ASP A 410 -26.29 43.65 10.55
C ASP A 410 -25.07 43.30 9.67
N ARG A 411 -24.60 42.07 9.73
CA ARG A 411 -23.43 41.61 9.00
C ARG A 411 -23.77 40.50 8.00
N PRO A 412 -23.25 40.56 6.78
CA PRO A 412 -23.46 39.49 5.84
C PRO A 412 -22.67 38.22 6.26
N LEU A 413 -23.22 37.03 6.00
CA LEU A 413 -22.64 35.74 6.41
C LEU A 413 -21.18 35.56 5.95
N ASN A 414 -20.85 36.03 4.74
CA ASN A 414 -19.50 35.92 4.19
C ASN A 414 -18.44 36.74 4.96
N SER A 415 -18.86 37.70 5.81
CA SER A 415 -17.95 38.41 6.68
C SER A 415 -17.26 37.48 7.70
N LEU A 416 -17.83 36.32 7.99
CA LEU A 416 -17.18 35.31 8.82
C LEU A 416 -15.89 34.77 8.20
N MET A 417 -15.78 34.76 6.88
CA MET A 417 -14.58 34.32 6.19
C MET A 417 -13.40 35.28 6.36
N ASP A 418 -13.69 36.56 6.65
CA ASP A 418 -12.68 37.61 6.79
C ASP A 418 -12.29 37.87 8.24
N ASN A 419 -13.04 37.38 9.21
CA ASN A 419 -12.75 37.54 10.63
C ASN A 419 -11.69 36.54 11.10
N ILE A 420 -10.61 37.03 11.68
CA ILE A 420 -9.51 36.19 12.18
C ILE A 420 -9.90 35.46 13.46
N MET A 421 -10.57 36.13 14.37
CA MET A 421 -10.96 35.58 15.69
C MET A 421 -12.49 35.64 15.88
N ASP A 422 -12.99 34.72 16.67
CA ASP A 422 -14.40 34.71 17.10
C ASP A 422 -14.58 35.57 18.35
N ASP A 423 -14.65 36.88 18.14
CA ASP A 423 -14.70 37.90 19.20
C ASP A 423 -16.11 38.40 19.55
N ALA A 424 -17.15 37.92 18.89
CA ALA A 424 -18.51 38.48 19.04
C ALA A 424 -19.10 38.32 20.44
N ILE A 425 -18.71 37.30 21.21
CA ILE A 425 -19.36 36.96 22.49
C ILE A 425 -18.35 36.72 23.63
N ASN A 426 -17.07 36.43 23.35
CA ASN A 426 -16.07 36.08 24.38
C ASN A 426 -14.75 36.80 24.17
N ASN A 427 -14.70 38.08 24.59
CA ASN A 427 -13.51 38.91 24.39
C ASN A 427 -12.29 38.58 25.25
N THR A 428 -12.39 37.68 26.22
CA THR A 428 -11.35 37.60 27.24
C THR A 428 -10.53 36.32 27.26
N ASN A 429 -11.03 35.20 26.70
CA ASN A 429 -10.35 33.90 26.77
C ASN A 429 -10.67 32.93 25.62
N ASP A 430 -11.23 33.39 24.52
CA ASP A 430 -11.55 32.52 23.40
C ASP A 430 -10.50 32.66 22.29
N TYR A 431 -9.70 31.64 22.12
CA TYR A 431 -8.63 31.58 21.12
C TYR A 431 -9.05 30.82 19.87
N ARG A 432 -10.34 30.81 19.54
CA ARG A 432 -10.81 30.20 18.29
C ARG A 432 -10.49 31.12 17.13
N PHE A 433 -9.67 30.62 16.25
CA PHE A 433 -9.33 31.30 15.00
C PHE A 433 -10.25 30.81 13.88
N ASN A 434 -10.44 31.65 12.88
CA ASN A 434 -11.14 31.25 11.66
C ASN A 434 -10.46 30.03 11.05
N PRO A 435 -11.17 28.88 10.87
CA PRO A 435 -10.56 27.64 10.41
C PRO A 435 -9.96 27.75 9.01
N ILE A 436 -10.62 28.47 8.10
CA ILE A 436 -10.17 28.65 6.72
C ILE A 436 -8.94 29.56 6.66
N MET A 437 -8.95 30.66 7.42
CA MET A 437 -7.80 31.55 7.48
C MET A 437 -6.59 30.86 8.12
N SER A 438 -6.82 30.05 9.14
CA SER A 438 -5.76 29.25 9.78
C SER A 438 -5.11 28.34 8.76
N LEU A 439 -5.88 27.60 7.96
CA LEU A 439 -5.35 26.70 6.94
C LEU A 439 -4.63 27.44 5.81
N LYS A 440 -5.20 28.53 5.28
CA LYS A 440 -4.64 29.26 4.15
C LYS A 440 -3.40 30.09 4.50
N ASN A 441 -3.31 30.57 5.75
CA ASN A 441 -2.22 31.43 6.19
C ASN A 441 -1.10 30.65 6.90
N GLU A 442 -1.31 29.38 7.28
CA GLU A 442 -0.27 28.54 7.83
C GLU A 442 0.54 27.90 6.71
N TYR A 443 1.72 28.47 6.44
CA TYR A 443 2.66 27.86 5.52
C TYR A 443 3.60 26.91 6.27
N ARG A 444 3.38 25.60 6.13
CA ARG A 444 4.22 24.58 6.72
C ARG A 444 4.62 23.55 5.68
N LYS A 445 5.91 23.46 5.40
CA LYS A 445 6.49 22.43 4.55
C LYS A 445 7.66 21.78 5.25
N THR A 446 7.64 20.47 5.29
CA THR A 446 8.73 19.64 5.82
C THR A 446 9.35 18.87 4.67
N TYR A 447 10.65 18.99 4.53
CA TYR A 447 11.44 18.22 3.58
C TYR A 447 12.28 17.22 4.36
N ALA A 448 12.25 15.94 3.99
CA ALA A 448 13.12 14.95 4.57
C ALA A 448 13.75 14.11 3.45
N ASN A 449 15.07 13.95 3.51
CA ASN A 449 15.83 13.15 2.56
C ASN A 449 16.52 12.05 3.34
N TYR A 450 16.37 10.82 2.87
CA TYR A 450 16.99 9.65 3.46
C TYR A 450 17.89 9.00 2.42
N ILE A 451 19.13 8.76 2.80
CA ILE A 451 20.03 7.94 1.99
C ILE A 451 20.56 6.80 2.86
N GLN A 452 20.47 5.60 2.35
CA GLN A 452 20.91 4.40 3.04
C GLN A 452 21.77 3.54 2.12
N PHE A 453 22.94 3.16 2.61
CA PHE A 453 23.84 2.19 1.98
C PHE A 453 24.01 1.02 2.93
N ASN A 454 23.68 -0.19 2.49
CA ASN A 454 23.89 -1.40 3.26
C ASN A 454 24.65 -2.42 2.41
N GLY A 455 25.44 -3.24 3.07
CA GLY A 455 26.12 -4.32 2.35
C GLY A 455 26.70 -5.36 3.27
N PHE A 456 26.91 -6.55 2.72
CA PHE A 456 27.66 -7.60 3.38
C PHE A 456 28.52 -8.36 2.38
N ALA A 457 29.63 -8.91 2.89
CA ALA A 457 30.43 -9.91 2.22
C ALA A 457 30.43 -11.19 3.06
N GLU A 458 30.11 -12.31 2.44
CA GLU A 458 30.10 -13.64 3.05
C GLU A 458 31.07 -14.56 2.30
N TYR A 459 31.94 -15.23 3.03
CA TYR A 459 32.88 -16.19 2.46
C TYR A 459 32.75 -17.55 3.18
N GLU A 460 32.52 -18.61 2.39
CA GLU A 460 32.42 -19.98 2.89
C GLU A 460 33.79 -20.65 2.78
N PHE A 461 34.50 -20.81 3.89
CA PHE A 461 35.81 -21.45 3.94
C PHE A 461 35.75 -22.95 3.60
N ILE A 462 34.88 -23.64 4.33
CA ILE A 462 34.51 -25.03 4.14
C ILE A 462 32.98 -25.15 4.27
N LYS A 463 32.41 -26.24 3.76
CA LYS A 463 30.95 -26.45 3.84
C LYS A 463 30.44 -26.31 5.26
N GLY A 464 29.56 -25.34 5.49
CA GLY A 464 28.95 -25.05 6.80
C GLY A 464 29.71 -24.03 7.66
N LEU A 465 30.96 -23.64 7.32
CA LEU A 465 31.72 -22.59 8.01
C LEU A 465 31.80 -21.33 7.16
N LYS A 466 31.05 -20.29 7.55
CA LYS A 466 30.97 -19.04 6.83
C LYS A 466 31.39 -17.87 7.72
N LEU A 467 32.11 -16.93 7.13
CA LEU A 467 32.35 -15.61 7.71
C LEU A 467 31.53 -14.59 6.96
N LYS A 468 30.71 -13.82 7.67
CA LYS A 468 29.93 -12.70 7.12
C LYS A 468 30.34 -11.41 7.81
N VAL A 469 30.75 -10.44 7.02
CA VAL A 469 31.04 -9.07 7.46
C VAL A 469 29.99 -8.16 6.84
N SER A 470 29.31 -7.37 7.65
CA SER A 470 28.26 -6.46 7.20
C SER A 470 28.49 -5.05 7.74
N GLY A 471 28.10 -4.06 6.95
CA GLY A 471 28.15 -2.65 7.31
C GLY A 471 27.04 -1.87 6.61
N GLY A 472 26.62 -0.78 7.25
CA GLY A 472 25.61 0.13 6.73
C GLY A 472 25.88 1.56 7.13
N TYR A 473 25.40 2.48 6.31
CA TYR A 473 25.41 3.92 6.55
C TYR A 473 24.04 4.49 6.25
N THR A 474 23.54 5.32 7.12
CA THR A 474 22.27 6.04 6.94
C THR A 474 22.48 7.50 7.26
N ASP A 475 21.95 8.38 6.42
CA ASP A 475 21.93 9.83 6.58
C ASP A 475 20.51 10.36 6.37
N ILE A 476 20.14 11.41 7.14
CA ILE A 476 18.77 11.96 7.21
C ILE A 476 18.82 13.48 7.00
#